data_ac80ef62f85d12f673d29764939edef2
#
_entry.id   ac80ef62f85d12f673d29764939edef2
#
_cell.length_a   1.000
_cell.length_b   1.000
_cell.length_c   1.000
_cell.angle_alpha   90.00
_cell.angle_beta   90.00
_cell.angle_gamma   90.00
#
_symmetry.space_group_name_H-M   'P 1'
#
loop_
_entity.id
_entity.type
_entity.pdbx_description
1 polymer ?
#
loop_
_entity_poly.entity_id
_entity_poly.type
_entity_poly.pdbx_seq_one_letter_code
_entity_poly.pdbx_strand_id
1 'polypeptide(L)'
;MINEKLQNNSELLKVIGHPVRLCIIRRLIKNPCHVSEIQACLEKPQSTISQHLAKLRAARIIKGERNGTKICYRVINEEVKEIISVLFPDEN
;
A
#
# COMPACT_ATOMS: atom_id res chain seq x y z
N MET A 1 11.92 -24.73 -11.60
CA MET A 1 12.98 -24.10 -10.81
C MET A 1 12.58 -22.67 -10.46
N ILE A 2 12.85 -22.24 -9.23
CA ILE A 2 12.48 -20.90 -8.78
C ILE A 2 13.61 -19.94 -9.12
N ASN A 3 13.29 -18.94 -9.95
CA ASN A 3 14.23 -17.89 -10.30
C ASN A 3 13.94 -16.62 -9.50
N GLU A 4 14.78 -15.62 -9.69
CA GLU A 4 14.68 -14.35 -8.96
C GLU A 4 13.35 -13.66 -9.20
N LYS A 5 12.85 -13.70 -10.44
CA LYS A 5 11.57 -13.06 -10.78
C LYS A 5 10.40 -13.73 -10.06
N LEU A 6 10.37 -15.06 -10.00
CA LEU A 6 9.35 -15.78 -9.26
C LEU A 6 9.42 -15.44 -7.77
N GLN A 7 10.63 -15.42 -7.23
CA GLN A 7 10.84 -15.11 -5.82
C GLN A 7 10.34 -13.71 -5.48
N ASN A 8 10.75 -12.72 -6.28
CA ASN A 8 10.37 -11.34 -6.04
C ASN A 8 8.86 -11.13 -6.17
N ASN A 9 8.25 -11.75 -7.17
CA ASN A 9 6.81 -11.61 -7.38
C ASN A 9 6.01 -12.30 -6.27
N SER A 10 6.48 -13.45 -5.79
CA SER A 10 5.78 -14.12 -4.69
C SER A 10 5.86 -13.32 -3.40
N GLU A 11 6.99 -12.67 -3.15
CA GLU A 11 7.14 -11.79 -2.00
C GLU A 11 6.24 -10.56 -2.11
N LEU A 12 6.14 -9.99 -3.31
CA LEU A 12 5.23 -8.86 -3.56
C LEU A 12 3.79 -9.26 -3.25
N LEU A 13 3.35 -10.40 -3.76
CA LEU A 13 1.99 -10.88 -3.53
C LEU A 13 1.71 -11.15 -2.06
N LYS A 14 2.70 -11.66 -1.32
CA LYS A 14 2.57 -11.84 0.13
C LYS A 14 2.33 -10.51 0.85
N VAL A 15 3.06 -9.49 0.46
CA VAL A 15 2.94 -8.18 1.11
C VAL A 15 1.56 -7.58 0.86
N ILE A 16 1.05 -7.64 -0.37
CA ILE A 16 -0.27 -7.07 -0.67
C ILE A 16 -1.41 -7.97 -0.24
N GLY A 17 -1.15 -9.24 0.05
CA GLY A 17 -2.18 -10.22 0.40
C GLY A 17 -2.63 -10.16 1.85
N HIS A 18 -2.94 -8.97 2.34
CA HIS A 18 -3.41 -8.75 3.70
C HIS A 18 -4.56 -7.75 3.64
N PRO A 19 -5.71 -8.02 4.28
CA PRO A 19 -6.89 -7.15 4.16
C PRO A 19 -6.62 -5.68 4.47
N VAL A 20 -5.89 -5.40 5.52
CA VAL A 20 -5.58 -4.02 5.92
C VAL A 20 -4.68 -3.37 4.87
N ARG A 21 -3.64 -4.09 4.43
CA ARG A 21 -2.73 -3.54 3.43
C ARG A 21 -3.41 -3.33 2.07
N LEU A 22 -4.27 -4.25 1.65
CA LEU A 22 -5.07 -4.05 0.43
C LEU A 22 -5.94 -2.80 0.52
N CYS A 23 -6.57 -2.61 1.68
CA CYS A 23 -7.40 -1.43 1.91
C CYS A 23 -6.59 -0.13 1.83
N ILE A 24 -5.40 -0.12 2.45
CA ILE A 24 -4.50 1.03 2.39
C ILE A 24 -4.11 1.34 0.94
N ILE A 25 -3.70 0.30 0.19
CA ILE A 25 -3.27 0.48 -1.20
C ILE A 25 -4.40 1.06 -2.05
N ARG A 26 -5.60 0.51 -1.95
CA ARG A 26 -6.77 1.02 -2.69
C ARG A 26 -7.03 2.48 -2.37
N ARG A 27 -6.98 2.81 -1.10
CA ARG A 27 -7.20 4.19 -0.64
C ARG A 27 -6.16 5.14 -1.24
N LEU A 28 -4.89 4.74 -1.18
CA LEU A 28 -3.79 5.59 -1.66
C LEU A 28 -3.79 5.73 -3.17
N ILE A 29 -4.26 4.71 -3.90
CA ILE A 29 -4.40 4.82 -5.37
C ILE A 29 -5.42 5.89 -5.72
N LYS A 30 -6.52 5.95 -4.99
CA LYS A 30 -7.55 6.98 -5.22
C LYS A 30 -7.03 8.36 -4.89
N ASN A 31 -6.45 8.51 -3.70
CA ASN A 31 -5.95 9.80 -3.23
C ASN A 31 -4.75 9.59 -2.33
N PRO A 32 -3.60 10.17 -2.64
CA PRO A 32 -2.49 10.21 -1.69
C PRO A 32 -2.96 10.87 -0.41
N CYS A 33 -2.52 10.34 0.73
CA CYS A 33 -3.00 10.87 2.00
C CYS A 33 -2.06 10.62 3.16
N HIS A 34 -2.35 11.28 4.27
CA HIS A 34 -1.60 11.19 5.51
C HIS A 34 -2.11 10.04 6.38
N VAL A 35 -1.28 9.60 7.34
CA VAL A 35 -1.61 8.51 8.26
C VAL A 35 -2.94 8.74 8.97
N SER A 36 -3.20 9.97 9.42
CA SER A 36 -4.43 10.28 10.14
C SER A 36 -5.68 10.02 9.30
N GLU A 37 -5.62 10.30 8.00
CA GLU A 37 -6.73 10.05 7.09
C GLU A 37 -6.94 8.56 6.85
N ILE A 38 -5.84 7.80 6.74
CA ILE A 38 -5.90 6.36 6.60
C ILE A 38 -6.49 5.73 7.85
N GLN A 39 -6.04 6.19 9.01
CA GLN A 39 -6.50 5.69 10.30
C GLN A 39 -8.01 5.90 10.47
N ALA A 40 -8.49 7.08 10.11
CA ALA A 40 -9.91 7.40 10.21
C ALA A 40 -10.78 6.45 9.38
N CYS A 41 -10.30 6.07 8.19
CA CYS A 41 -11.03 5.16 7.30
C CYS A 41 -11.05 3.72 7.82
N LEU A 42 -9.95 3.27 8.41
CA LEU A 42 -9.79 1.87 8.79
C LEU A 42 -10.17 1.56 10.22
N GLU A 43 -10.33 2.61 11.03
CA GLU A 43 -10.67 2.46 12.46
C GLU A 43 -9.69 1.56 13.20
N LYS A 44 -8.41 1.67 12.87
CA LYS A 44 -7.32 0.93 13.51
C LYS A 44 -6.41 1.89 14.27
N PRO A 45 -5.74 1.41 15.32
CA PRO A 45 -4.76 2.24 16.02
C PRO A 45 -3.65 2.71 15.08
N GLN A 46 -3.13 3.91 15.31
CA GLN A 46 -2.06 4.46 14.48
C GLN A 46 -0.84 3.55 14.43
N SER A 47 -0.49 2.90 15.54
CA SER A 47 0.64 1.97 15.58
C SER A 47 0.47 0.82 14.60
N THR A 48 -0.74 0.27 14.51
CA THR A 48 -1.06 -0.80 13.57
C THR A 48 -0.92 -0.32 12.12
N ILE A 49 -1.48 0.84 11.81
CA ILE A 49 -1.38 1.43 10.47
C ILE A 49 0.07 1.69 10.11
N SER A 50 0.85 2.25 11.04
CA SER A 50 2.26 2.55 10.80
C SER A 50 3.08 1.30 10.51
N GLN A 51 2.78 0.19 11.18
CA GLN A 51 3.46 -1.08 10.91
C GLN A 51 3.17 -1.58 9.50
N HIS A 52 1.93 -1.48 9.04
CA HIS A 52 1.58 -1.86 7.68
C HIS A 52 2.20 -0.94 6.64
N LEU A 53 2.23 0.36 6.91
CA LEU A 53 2.89 1.32 6.03
C LEU A 53 4.38 1.04 5.91
N ALA A 54 5.03 0.67 7.02
CA ALA A 54 6.45 0.32 7.01
C ALA A 54 6.72 -0.89 6.10
N LYS A 55 5.87 -1.90 6.15
CA LYS A 55 6.00 -3.07 5.27
C LYS A 55 5.81 -2.72 3.81
N LEU A 56 4.82 -1.88 3.51
CA LEU A 56 4.57 -1.44 2.15
C LEU A 56 5.72 -0.58 1.61
N ARG A 57 6.30 0.27 2.47
CA ARG A 57 7.47 1.08 2.10
C ARG A 57 8.69 0.21 1.83
N ALA A 58 8.95 -0.77 2.70
CA ALA A 58 10.09 -1.67 2.55
C ALA A 58 10.00 -2.45 1.24
N ALA A 59 8.81 -2.80 0.82
CA ALA A 59 8.57 -3.51 -0.44
C ALA A 59 8.52 -2.56 -1.65
N ARG A 60 8.72 -1.26 -1.44
CA ARG A 60 8.70 -0.23 -2.48
C ARG A 60 7.38 -0.16 -3.24
N ILE A 61 6.30 -0.46 -2.53
CA ILE A 61 4.95 -0.33 -3.08
C ILE A 61 4.47 1.10 -2.92
N ILE A 62 4.78 1.72 -1.78
CA ILE A 62 4.43 3.10 -1.49
C ILE A 62 5.66 3.92 -1.18
N LYS A 63 5.51 5.22 -1.27
CA LYS A 63 6.53 6.21 -0.91
C LYS A 63 5.88 7.27 -0.03
N GLY A 64 6.61 7.70 0.99
CA GLY A 64 6.19 8.81 1.83
C GLY A 64 6.94 10.07 1.43
N GLU A 65 6.22 11.18 1.32
CA GLU A 65 6.80 12.48 1.05
C GLU A 65 6.42 13.44 2.16
N ARG A 66 7.40 14.16 2.67
CA ARG A 66 7.17 15.13 3.74
C ARG A 66 6.38 16.33 3.22
N ASN A 67 5.34 16.68 3.94
CA ASN A 67 4.50 17.82 3.61
C ASN A 67 4.28 18.59 4.92
N GLY A 68 5.19 19.53 5.22
CA GLY A 68 5.20 20.22 6.49
C GLY A 68 5.60 19.27 7.62
N THR A 69 4.77 19.14 8.62
CA THR A 69 4.99 18.22 9.75
C THR A 69 4.41 16.85 9.52
N LYS A 70 3.72 16.65 8.38
CA LYS A 70 3.06 15.39 8.04
C LYS A 70 3.79 14.69 6.90
N ILE A 71 3.51 13.41 6.75
CA ILE A 71 4.01 12.63 5.63
C ILE A 71 2.81 12.17 4.81
N CYS A 72 2.83 12.49 3.51
CA CYS A 72 1.81 12.04 2.57
C CYS A 72 2.31 10.81 1.85
N TYR A 73 1.54 9.73 1.87
CA TYR A 73 1.89 8.48 1.22
C TYR A 73 1.18 8.33 -0.11
N ARG A 74 1.86 7.72 -1.08
CA ARG A 74 1.27 7.40 -2.38
C ARG A 74 1.82 6.08 -2.91
N VAL A 75 1.05 5.42 -3.76
CA VAL A 75 1.48 4.17 -4.40
C VAL A 75 2.38 4.50 -5.58
N ILE A 76 3.54 3.86 -5.63
CA ILE A 76 4.51 4.08 -6.71
C ILE A 76 4.77 2.84 -7.57
N ASN A 77 4.27 1.68 -7.17
CA ASN A 77 4.48 0.43 -7.91
C ASN A 77 3.37 0.25 -8.95
N GLU A 78 3.75 0.31 -10.23
CA GLU A 78 2.78 0.22 -11.32
C GLU A 78 2.12 -1.15 -11.43
N GLU A 79 2.85 -2.22 -11.15
CA GLU A 79 2.28 -3.57 -11.17
C GLU A 79 1.19 -3.73 -10.11
N VAL A 80 1.43 -3.17 -8.93
CA VAL A 80 0.42 -3.19 -7.85
C VAL A 80 -0.82 -2.42 -8.27
N LYS A 81 -0.65 -1.27 -8.91
CA LYS A 81 -1.79 -0.50 -9.43
C LYS A 81 -2.61 -1.31 -10.41
N GLU A 82 -1.95 -2.04 -11.31
CA GLU A 82 -2.63 -2.92 -12.27
C GLU A 82 -3.36 -4.06 -11.58
N ILE A 83 -2.74 -4.70 -10.61
CA ILE A 83 -3.37 -5.77 -9.83
C ILE A 83 -4.63 -5.26 -9.15
N ILE A 84 -4.56 -4.11 -8.53
CA ILE A 84 -5.71 -3.50 -7.84
C ILE A 84 -6.82 -3.19 -8.84
N SER A 85 -6.50 -2.69 -10.03
CA SER A 85 -7.51 -2.39 -11.03
C SER A 85 -8.21 -3.65 -11.54
N VAL A 86 -7.51 -4.77 -11.59
CA VAL A 86 -8.09 -6.06 -11.97
C VAL A 86 -9.03 -6.57 -10.87
N LEU A 87 -8.59 -6.48 -9.62
CA LEU A 87 -9.37 -6.99 -8.49
C LEU A 87 -10.59 -6.12 -8.15
N PHE A 88 -10.47 -4.83 -8.38
CA PHE A 88 -11.51 -3.86 -8.03
C PHE A 88 -11.82 -2.93 -9.22
N PRO A 89 -12.37 -3.48 -10.31
CA PRO A 89 -12.57 -2.68 -11.54
C PRO A 89 -13.58 -1.54 -11.38
N ASP A 90 -14.51 -1.66 -10.44
CA ASP A 90 -15.55 -0.64 -10.23
C ASP A 90 -15.06 0.54 -9.40
N GLU A 91 -13.81 0.50 -8.97
CA GLU A 91 -13.25 1.55 -8.13
C GLU A 91 -12.55 2.65 -8.92
N ASN A 92 -12.51 2.53 -10.21
CA ASN A 92 -11.81 3.49 -11.08
C ASN A 92 -12.75 4.54 -11.64
#